data_82798480bffb24ef579b15bfdef67415
#
_entry.id   82798480bffb24ef579b15bfdef67415
#
_cell.length_a   1.000
_cell.length_b   1.000
_cell.length_c   1.000
_cell.angle_alpha   90.00
_cell.angle_beta   90.00
_cell.angle_gamma   90.00
#
_symmetry.space_group_name_H-M   'P 1'
#
loop_
_entity.id
_entity.type
_entity.pdbx_description
1 polymer ?
#
loop_
_entity_poly.entity_id
_entity_poly.type
_entity_poly.pdbx_seq_one_letter_code
_entity_poly.pdbx_strand_id
1 'polypeptide(L)'
;PKRIFEVAQITHDALRRMGIENPRLALPGLNPHAGEEGLFGDEEEKILLPALNLMEEAGINCIGPISPDTVFLRHRQGEFDAVIALYHDQSHIALKLLGFEKGVNVTLGLPLIRTSVDHGTAFDRASQFNADAGSMESAIELALCFVSNSYLKQNAPFLQ
;
A
#
# COMPACT_ATOMS: atom_id res chain seq x y z
N PRO A 1 -3.27 16.17 8.13
CA PRO A 1 -1.84 15.81 7.99
C PRO A 1 -1.41 14.68 8.92
N LYS A 2 -1.66 14.78 10.22
CA LYS A 2 -1.18 13.84 11.24
C LYS A 2 -1.54 12.38 10.92
N ARG A 3 -2.79 12.07 10.55
CA ARG A 3 -3.21 10.70 10.23
C ARG A 3 -2.48 10.13 9.01
N ILE A 4 -2.22 10.94 8.01
CA ILE A 4 -1.48 10.53 6.80
C ILE A 4 -0.04 10.20 7.20
N PHE A 5 0.60 11.05 7.98
CA PHE A 5 1.94 10.82 8.53
C PHE A 5 2.02 9.52 9.35
N GLU A 6 1.07 9.28 10.27
CA GLU A 6 1.04 8.07 11.09
C GLU A 6 0.95 6.79 10.24
N VAL A 7 0.12 6.81 9.19
CA VAL A 7 0.01 5.69 8.24
C VAL A 7 1.31 5.49 7.47
N ALA A 8 1.92 6.57 6.98
CA ALA A 8 3.19 6.51 6.27
C ALA A 8 4.31 5.95 7.17
N GLN A 9 4.39 6.37 8.43
CA GLN A 9 5.36 5.87 9.38
C GLN A 9 5.20 4.37 9.65
N ILE A 10 3.97 3.90 9.91
CA ILE A 10 3.69 2.47 10.11
C ILE A 10 4.06 1.67 8.85
N THR A 11 3.75 2.18 7.67
CA THR A 11 4.10 1.55 6.39
C THR A 11 5.60 1.49 6.19
N HIS A 12 6.31 2.60 6.40
CA HIS A 12 7.76 2.66 6.32
C HIS A 12 8.44 1.65 7.24
N ASP A 13 8.00 1.57 8.51
CA ASP A 13 8.57 0.64 9.49
C ASP A 13 8.31 -0.82 9.12
N ALA A 14 7.12 -1.11 8.57
CA ALA A 14 6.79 -2.44 8.08
C ALA A 14 7.68 -2.86 6.89
N LEU A 15 7.87 -1.97 5.91
CA LEU A 15 8.74 -2.22 4.76
C LEU A 15 10.20 -2.43 5.18
N ARG A 16 10.68 -1.67 6.18
CA ARG A 16 12.01 -1.90 6.75
C ARG A 16 12.15 -3.28 7.40
N ARG A 17 11.13 -3.73 8.14
CA ARG A 17 11.09 -5.09 8.71
C ARG A 17 11.07 -6.17 7.62
N MET A 18 10.49 -5.86 6.46
CA MET A 18 10.52 -6.73 5.28
C MET A 18 11.89 -6.71 4.56
N GLY A 19 12.84 -5.86 5.00
CA GLY A 19 14.21 -5.81 4.48
C GLY A 19 14.46 -4.73 3.43
N ILE A 20 13.53 -3.80 3.21
CA ILE A 20 13.77 -2.61 2.38
C ILE A 20 14.47 -1.56 3.26
N GLU A 21 15.77 -1.36 3.06
CA GLU A 21 16.54 -0.45 3.92
C GLU A 21 16.07 1.00 3.84
N ASN A 22 15.73 1.46 2.64
CA ASN A 22 15.30 2.82 2.36
C ASN A 22 13.98 2.81 1.57
N PRO A 23 12.82 2.57 2.23
CA PRO A 23 11.52 2.51 1.56
C PRO A 23 11.19 3.82 0.85
N ARG A 24 10.76 3.72 -0.40
CA ARG A 24 10.29 4.84 -1.21
C ARG A 24 8.76 4.82 -1.21
N LEU A 25 8.16 5.81 -0.58
CA LEU A 25 6.72 5.94 -0.51
C LEU A 25 6.21 6.96 -1.54
N ALA A 26 4.97 6.80 -1.98
CA ALA A 26 4.28 7.78 -2.79
C ALA A 26 2.97 8.20 -2.11
N LEU A 27 2.69 9.50 -2.09
CA LEU A 27 1.41 10.06 -1.64
C LEU A 27 0.64 10.57 -2.87
N PRO A 28 -0.49 9.93 -3.25
CA PRO A 28 -1.33 10.44 -4.32
C PRO A 28 -2.04 11.73 -3.91
N GLY A 29 -2.42 12.54 -4.88
CA GLY A 29 -3.38 13.61 -4.68
C GLY A 29 -4.75 13.08 -4.28
N LEU A 30 -5.55 13.90 -3.61
CA LEU A 30 -6.96 13.66 -3.36
C LEU A 30 -7.79 14.06 -4.59
N ASN A 31 -7.44 15.20 -5.17
CA ASN A 31 -8.12 15.77 -6.31
C ASN A 31 -7.48 15.34 -7.65
N PRO A 32 -8.23 15.44 -8.76
CA PRO A 32 -7.67 15.18 -10.10
C PRO A 32 -6.39 15.98 -10.33
N HIS A 33 -5.41 15.37 -10.99
CA HIS A 33 -4.12 15.98 -11.32
C HIS A 33 -3.37 16.58 -10.11
N ALA A 34 -3.60 16.02 -8.92
CA ALA A 34 -3.05 16.53 -7.66
C ALA A 34 -3.43 18.01 -7.38
N GLY A 35 -4.70 18.35 -7.67
CA GLY A 35 -5.27 19.67 -7.41
C GLY A 35 -5.01 20.72 -8.48
N GLU A 36 -4.05 20.52 -9.40
CA GLU A 36 -3.69 21.45 -10.49
C GLU A 36 -3.62 22.90 -10.00
N GLU A 37 -2.69 23.14 -9.06
CA GLU A 37 -2.46 24.46 -8.41
C GLU A 37 -3.71 25.06 -7.75
N GLY A 38 -4.61 24.19 -7.22
CA GLY A 38 -5.82 24.61 -6.52
C GLY A 38 -7.06 24.76 -7.40
N LEU A 39 -6.98 24.41 -8.69
CA LEU A 39 -8.13 24.47 -9.60
C LEU A 39 -9.24 23.49 -9.20
N PHE A 40 -8.87 22.30 -8.68
CA PHE A 40 -9.80 21.22 -8.31
C PHE A 40 -10.00 21.06 -6.80
N GLY A 41 -9.43 21.93 -6.01
CA GLY A 41 -9.49 21.90 -4.55
C GLY A 41 -8.16 22.32 -3.93
N ASP A 42 -8.16 22.53 -2.62
CA ASP A 42 -6.99 23.04 -1.89
C ASP A 42 -6.44 22.04 -0.84
N GLU A 43 -6.95 20.79 -0.88
CA GLU A 43 -6.55 19.76 0.07
C GLU A 43 -5.10 19.35 -0.10
N GLU A 44 -4.56 19.41 -1.30
CA GLU A 44 -3.14 19.15 -1.57
C GLU A 44 -2.27 20.14 -0.80
N GLU A 45 -2.59 21.44 -0.88
CA GLU A 45 -1.85 22.48 -0.21
C GLU A 45 -2.06 22.47 1.32
N LYS A 46 -3.32 22.33 1.76
CA LYS A 46 -3.68 22.46 3.18
C LYS A 46 -3.46 21.21 4.02
N ILE A 47 -3.45 20.02 3.39
CA ILE A 47 -3.40 18.75 4.09
C ILE A 47 -2.23 17.89 3.65
N LEU A 48 -2.01 17.70 2.34
CA LEU A 48 -1.04 16.73 1.84
C LEU A 48 0.39 17.26 1.94
N LEU A 49 0.66 18.50 1.54
CA LEU A 49 1.97 19.10 1.69
C LEU A 49 2.43 19.20 3.16
N PRO A 50 1.58 19.63 4.11
CA PRO A 50 1.94 19.53 5.53
C PRO A 50 2.22 18.12 6.02
N ALA A 51 1.54 17.08 5.48
CA ALA A 51 1.84 15.70 5.83
C ALA A 51 3.19 15.25 5.27
N LEU A 52 3.54 15.64 4.05
CA LEU A 52 4.85 15.37 3.45
C LEU A 52 5.98 16.03 4.23
N ASN A 53 5.81 17.28 4.69
CA ASN A 53 6.79 17.95 5.54
C ASN A 53 7.05 17.16 6.84
N LEU A 54 6.00 16.64 7.49
CA LEU A 54 6.17 15.79 8.68
C LEU A 54 6.93 14.50 8.36
N MET A 55 6.73 13.91 7.17
CA MET A 55 7.46 12.71 6.74
C MET A 55 8.93 13.04 6.48
N GLU A 56 9.23 14.15 5.83
CA GLU A 56 10.60 14.62 5.58
C GLU A 56 11.36 14.89 6.88
N GLU A 57 10.74 15.60 7.83
CA GLU A 57 11.30 15.83 9.17
C GLU A 57 11.60 14.53 9.93
N ALA A 58 10.80 13.48 9.70
CA ALA A 58 10.99 12.14 10.28
C ALA A 58 11.96 11.25 9.49
N GLY A 59 12.54 11.74 8.39
CA GLY A 59 13.45 10.99 7.53
C GLY A 59 12.75 9.91 6.70
N ILE A 60 11.44 10.02 6.48
CA ILE A 60 10.66 9.12 5.62
C ILE A 60 10.69 9.63 4.19
N ASN A 61 11.26 8.84 3.28
CA ASN A 61 11.29 9.17 1.85
C ASN A 61 9.90 8.95 1.23
N CYS A 62 9.14 10.03 1.09
CA CYS A 62 7.82 10.03 0.48
C CYS A 62 7.71 11.15 -0.54
N ILE A 63 7.31 10.83 -1.76
CA ILE A 63 7.14 11.80 -2.85
C ILE A 63 5.64 12.03 -3.08
N GLY A 64 5.25 13.27 -3.29
CA GLY A 64 3.86 13.66 -3.56
C GLY A 64 3.63 15.18 -3.51
N PRO A 65 2.37 15.62 -3.68
CA PRO A 65 1.25 14.84 -4.20
C PRO A 65 1.46 14.44 -5.65
N ILE A 66 1.24 13.15 -5.97
CA ILE A 66 1.34 12.63 -7.35
C ILE A 66 -0.08 12.49 -7.92
N SER A 67 -0.24 12.75 -9.21
CA SER A 67 -1.53 12.57 -9.88
C SER A 67 -2.08 11.15 -9.62
N PRO A 68 -3.32 11.01 -9.09
CA PRO A 68 -3.85 9.72 -8.64
C PRO A 68 -4.07 8.71 -9.77
N ASP A 69 -4.23 9.17 -11.01
CA ASP A 69 -4.40 8.32 -12.19
C ASP A 69 -3.09 7.67 -12.68
N THR A 70 -1.93 8.20 -12.26
CA THR A 70 -0.62 7.71 -12.70
C THR A 70 0.21 7.06 -11.60
N VAL A 71 -0.05 7.36 -10.34
CA VAL A 71 0.77 6.89 -9.20
C VAL A 71 0.89 5.38 -9.11
N PHE A 72 -0.21 4.63 -9.35
CA PHE A 72 -0.20 3.17 -9.30
C PHE A 72 0.51 2.54 -10.49
N LEU A 73 0.49 3.18 -11.66
CA LEU A 73 1.29 2.75 -12.81
C LEU A 73 2.79 2.89 -12.51
N ARG A 74 3.20 4.03 -11.95
CA ARG A 74 4.59 4.29 -11.54
C ARG A 74 5.04 3.33 -10.43
N HIS A 75 4.15 3.02 -9.47
CA HIS A 75 4.42 2.00 -8.45
C HIS A 75 4.64 0.62 -9.09
N ARG A 76 3.78 0.20 -10.03
CA ARG A 76 3.96 -1.06 -10.76
C ARG A 76 5.27 -1.12 -11.55
N GLN A 77 5.77 0.01 -12.02
CA GLN A 77 7.07 0.13 -12.71
C GLN A 77 8.27 0.10 -11.74
N GLY A 78 8.04 -0.06 -10.44
CA GLY A 78 9.09 -0.17 -9.42
C GLY A 78 9.67 1.17 -8.96
N GLU A 79 9.01 2.28 -9.24
CA GLU A 79 9.47 3.60 -8.79
C GLU A 79 9.29 3.77 -7.27
N PHE A 80 8.23 3.19 -6.71
CA PHE A 80 7.88 3.25 -5.30
C PHE A 80 7.71 1.84 -4.71
N ASP A 81 7.94 1.71 -3.41
CA ASP A 81 7.78 0.47 -2.67
C ASP A 81 6.38 0.38 -2.03
N ALA A 82 5.71 1.52 -1.81
CA ALA A 82 4.29 1.58 -1.44
C ALA A 82 3.64 2.90 -1.82
N VAL A 83 2.30 2.89 -1.92
CA VAL A 83 1.45 4.07 -2.14
C VAL A 83 0.55 4.27 -0.92
N ILE A 84 0.54 5.46 -0.33
CA ILE A 84 -0.29 5.84 0.82
C ILE A 84 -1.62 6.37 0.31
N ALA A 85 -2.54 5.48 0.00
CA ALA A 85 -3.86 5.86 -0.52
C ALA A 85 -4.70 6.62 0.52
N LEU A 86 -5.46 7.59 0.05
CA LEU A 86 -6.23 8.50 0.91
C LEU A 86 -7.65 8.00 1.20
N TYR A 87 -8.18 7.12 0.35
CA TYR A 87 -9.49 6.51 0.51
C TYR A 87 -9.53 5.12 -0.14
N HIS A 88 -10.53 4.34 0.25
CA HIS A 88 -10.66 2.93 -0.12
C HIS A 88 -10.52 2.68 -1.63
N ASP A 89 -11.35 3.31 -2.45
CA ASP A 89 -11.40 2.99 -3.88
C ASP A 89 -10.15 3.45 -4.64
N GLN A 90 -9.43 4.47 -4.12
CA GLN A 90 -8.18 4.92 -4.72
C GLN A 90 -7.17 3.77 -4.85
N SER A 91 -7.05 2.93 -3.82
CA SER A 91 -6.14 1.77 -3.84
C SER A 91 -6.79 0.51 -4.38
N HIS A 92 -8.04 0.23 -4.00
CA HIS A 92 -8.65 -1.06 -4.28
C HIS A 92 -9.03 -1.25 -5.74
N ILE A 93 -9.36 -0.18 -6.48
CA ILE A 93 -9.56 -0.27 -7.94
C ILE A 93 -8.25 -0.73 -8.61
N ALA A 94 -7.12 -0.11 -8.27
CA ALA A 94 -5.82 -0.47 -8.82
C ALA A 94 -5.41 -1.90 -8.42
N LEU A 95 -5.56 -2.25 -7.14
CA LEU A 95 -5.23 -3.58 -6.61
C LEU A 95 -6.03 -4.68 -7.33
N LYS A 96 -7.34 -4.49 -7.47
CA LYS A 96 -8.23 -5.50 -8.10
C LYS A 96 -7.99 -5.66 -9.59
N LEU A 97 -7.54 -4.61 -10.27
CA LEU A 97 -7.16 -4.70 -11.68
C LEU A 97 -5.80 -5.40 -11.89
N LEU A 98 -4.89 -5.29 -10.91
CA LEU A 98 -3.53 -5.80 -11.05
C LEU A 98 -3.32 -7.19 -10.45
N GLY A 99 -4.08 -7.59 -9.45
CA GLY A 99 -3.76 -8.81 -8.71
C GLY A 99 -4.88 -9.36 -7.83
N PHE A 100 -6.11 -9.42 -8.32
CA PHE A 100 -7.27 -9.89 -7.56
C PHE A 100 -7.07 -11.27 -6.92
N GLU A 101 -6.40 -12.20 -7.62
CA GLU A 101 -6.23 -13.59 -7.16
C GLU A 101 -5.14 -13.77 -6.09
N LYS A 102 -4.21 -12.82 -5.98
CA LYS A 102 -3.05 -12.88 -5.08
C LYS A 102 -2.99 -11.76 -4.06
N GLY A 103 -4.02 -10.92 -4.02
CA GLY A 103 -4.11 -9.82 -3.06
C GLY A 103 -4.11 -10.34 -1.62
N VAL A 104 -3.32 -9.70 -0.75
CA VAL A 104 -3.24 -10.01 0.67
C VAL A 104 -3.55 -8.77 1.49
N ASN A 105 -4.47 -8.91 2.42
CA ASN A 105 -4.74 -7.88 3.41
C ASN A 105 -3.78 -8.05 4.60
N VAL A 106 -2.98 -7.03 4.89
CA VAL A 106 -2.04 -7.00 6.02
C VAL A 106 -2.44 -5.90 6.99
N THR A 107 -2.63 -6.25 8.26
CA THR A 107 -2.89 -5.26 9.30
C THR A 107 -1.56 -4.87 9.95
N LEU A 108 -1.14 -3.63 9.74
CA LEU A 108 0.08 -3.07 10.32
C LEU A 108 -0.19 -2.32 11.63
N GLY A 109 0.87 -2.08 12.42
CA GLY A 109 0.78 -1.34 13.69
C GLY A 109 0.24 -2.14 14.88
N LEU A 110 0.05 -3.44 14.74
CA LEU A 110 -0.31 -4.35 15.82
C LEU A 110 0.93 -5.05 16.41
N PRO A 111 0.89 -5.51 17.69
CA PRO A 111 1.95 -6.32 18.30
C PRO A 111 1.97 -7.77 17.81
N LEU A 112 1.20 -8.09 16.79
CA LEU A 112 1.10 -9.40 16.15
C LEU A 112 1.10 -9.25 14.63
N ILE A 113 1.51 -10.31 13.92
CA ILE A 113 1.42 -10.39 12.46
C ILE A 113 0.00 -10.86 12.11
N ARG A 114 -0.72 -10.06 11.31
CA ARG A 114 -2.04 -10.41 10.81
C ARG A 114 -2.07 -10.21 9.30
N THR A 115 -2.19 -11.33 8.59
CA THR A 115 -2.46 -11.38 7.16
C THR A 115 -3.81 -12.06 6.93
N SER A 116 -4.50 -11.70 5.87
CA SER A 116 -5.75 -12.33 5.48
C SER A 116 -5.97 -12.21 3.98
N VAL A 117 -6.90 -13.01 3.47
CA VAL A 117 -7.36 -12.90 2.07
C VAL A 117 -8.00 -11.54 1.79
N ASP A 118 -7.94 -11.10 0.55
CA ASP A 118 -8.55 -9.84 0.09
C ASP A 118 -10.00 -10.03 -0.40
N HIS A 119 -10.49 -11.27 -0.52
CA HIS A 119 -11.87 -11.53 -0.92
C HIS A 119 -12.81 -11.68 0.28
N GLY A 120 -14.13 -11.55 0.02
CA GLY A 120 -15.18 -11.77 1.01
C GLY A 120 -15.43 -13.23 1.33
N THR A 121 -16.50 -13.51 2.06
CA THR A 121 -16.88 -14.84 2.57
C THR A 121 -17.27 -15.86 1.50
N ALA A 122 -17.56 -15.44 0.26
CA ALA A 122 -17.89 -16.29 -0.88
C ALA A 122 -18.90 -17.41 -0.56
N PHE A 123 -20.00 -17.07 0.14
CA PHE A 123 -21.02 -18.02 0.56
C PHE A 123 -21.63 -18.81 -0.60
N ASP A 124 -21.70 -18.22 -1.78
CA ASP A 124 -22.17 -18.86 -3.01
C ASP A 124 -21.29 -20.04 -3.46
N ARG A 125 -20.02 -20.04 -3.06
CA ARG A 125 -19.05 -21.09 -3.39
C ARG A 125 -18.83 -22.11 -2.28
N ALA A 126 -19.27 -21.83 -1.06
CA ALA A 126 -19.02 -22.67 0.11
C ALA A 126 -19.56 -24.11 -0.07
N SER A 127 -20.73 -24.28 -0.71
CA SER A 127 -21.33 -25.58 -0.97
C SER A 127 -20.73 -26.32 -2.18
N GLN A 128 -19.97 -25.61 -3.02
CA GLN A 128 -19.40 -26.17 -4.25
C GLN A 128 -17.96 -26.64 -4.07
N PHE A 129 -17.30 -26.28 -2.97
CA PHE A 129 -15.89 -26.60 -2.66
C PHE A 129 -14.90 -26.21 -3.79
N ASN A 130 -15.21 -25.12 -4.53
CA ASN A 130 -14.43 -24.66 -5.68
C ASN A 130 -13.88 -23.22 -5.49
N ALA A 131 -13.71 -22.77 -4.26
CA ALA A 131 -13.08 -21.49 -3.96
C ALA A 131 -11.60 -21.54 -4.35
N ASP A 132 -11.11 -20.44 -4.94
CA ASP A 132 -9.69 -20.28 -5.22
C ASP A 132 -8.89 -20.08 -3.93
N ALA A 133 -7.78 -20.81 -3.78
CA ALA A 133 -6.94 -20.75 -2.59
C ALA A 133 -5.77 -19.76 -2.70
N GLY A 134 -5.53 -19.16 -3.86
CA GLY A 134 -4.33 -18.38 -4.16
C GLY A 134 -4.10 -17.20 -3.20
N SER A 135 -5.15 -16.47 -2.85
CA SER A 135 -5.05 -15.37 -1.88
C SER A 135 -4.71 -15.88 -0.46
N MET A 136 -5.24 -17.04 -0.05
CA MET A 136 -4.92 -17.65 1.25
C MET A 136 -3.47 -18.17 1.29
N GLU A 137 -3.02 -18.82 0.24
CA GLU A 137 -1.63 -19.28 0.10
C GLU A 137 -0.67 -18.09 0.19
N SER A 138 -0.94 -17.02 -0.57
CA SER A 138 -0.16 -15.78 -0.53
C SER A 138 -0.18 -15.13 0.87
N ALA A 139 -1.31 -15.15 1.59
CA ALA A 139 -1.41 -14.62 2.93
C ALA A 139 -0.56 -15.40 3.94
N ILE A 140 -0.53 -16.74 3.84
CA ILE A 140 0.29 -17.61 4.68
C ILE A 140 1.78 -17.39 4.38
N GLU A 141 2.17 -17.36 3.11
CA GLU A 141 3.55 -17.09 2.70
C GLU A 141 4.04 -15.73 3.22
N LEU A 142 3.22 -14.70 3.11
CA LEU A 142 3.57 -13.37 3.61
C LEU A 142 3.72 -13.36 5.14
N ALA A 143 2.85 -14.07 5.87
CA ALA A 143 2.98 -14.21 7.32
C ALA A 143 4.30 -14.89 7.71
N LEU A 144 4.68 -15.97 7.03
CA LEU A 144 5.96 -16.66 7.23
C LEU A 144 7.15 -15.74 6.96
N CYS A 145 7.06 -14.92 5.92
CA CYS A 145 8.09 -13.93 5.60
C CYS A 145 8.27 -12.90 6.71
N PHE A 146 7.20 -12.39 7.28
CA PHE A 146 7.26 -11.48 8.43
C PHE A 146 7.88 -12.13 9.68
N VAL A 147 7.59 -13.42 9.93
CA VAL A 147 8.17 -14.17 11.07
C VAL A 147 9.67 -14.38 10.88
N SER A 148 10.10 -14.69 9.67
CA SER A 148 11.50 -15.06 9.37
C SER A 148 12.42 -13.86 9.09
N ASN A 149 11.90 -12.63 9.03
CA ASN A 149 12.63 -11.44 8.54
C ASN A 149 13.31 -11.66 7.16
N SER A 150 12.75 -12.54 6.31
CA SER A 150 13.42 -13.02 5.10
C SER A 150 12.74 -12.65 3.78
N TYR A 151 11.75 -11.74 3.82
CA TYR A 151 10.88 -11.47 2.67
C TYR A 151 11.63 -11.12 1.39
N LEU A 152 12.60 -10.22 1.46
CA LEU A 152 13.29 -9.72 0.25
C LEU A 152 14.46 -10.59 -0.22
N LYS A 153 14.95 -11.49 0.61
CA LYS A 153 16.04 -12.39 0.17
C LYS A 153 15.57 -13.49 -0.79
N GLN A 154 14.27 -13.76 -0.87
CA GLN A 154 13.73 -14.88 -1.63
C GLN A 154 12.69 -14.51 -2.70
N ASN A 155 12.02 -13.34 -2.64
CA ASN A 155 10.85 -13.03 -3.47
C ASN A 155 10.89 -11.65 -4.15
N ALA A 156 12.01 -11.27 -4.74
CA ALA A 156 12.10 -10.09 -5.62
C ALA A 156 11.19 -10.09 -6.87
N PRO A 157 10.50 -11.20 -7.28
CA PRO A 157 9.64 -11.18 -8.46
C PRO A 157 8.27 -10.52 -8.27
N PHE A 158 7.85 -10.16 -7.06
CA PHE A 158 6.54 -9.50 -6.85
C PHE A 158 6.60 -7.96 -6.96
N LEU A 159 7.79 -7.40 -7.18
CA LEU A 159 8.02 -5.99 -7.46
C LEU A 159 8.34 -5.72 -8.95
N GLN A 160 8.19 -6.72 -9.81
CA GLN A 160 8.33 -6.59 -11.27
C GLN A 160 6.98 -6.65 -11.97
#